data_75c177232686f87542e645bc043414c1
#
_entry.id   75c177232686f87542e645bc043414c1
#
_cell.length_a   1.000
_cell.length_b   1.000
_cell.length_c   1.000
_cell.angle_alpha   90.00
_cell.angle_beta   90.00
_cell.angle_gamma   90.00
#
_symmetry.space_group_name_H-M   'P 1'
#
loop_
_entity.id
_entity.type
_entity.pdbx_description
1 polymer ?
#
loop_
_entity_poly.entity_id
_entity_poly.type
_entity_poly.pdbx_seq_one_letter_code
_entity_poly.pdbx_strand_id
1 'polypeptide(L)'
;MLSRLPASALCRSKTPLKGPLGSLALLVALPLVIGELPSSQRVGSLQPASLRGGPSTDAALPPISLPPTGRIQAEQQAFGSAGPGVYRITPERRALLNTIRFAEGTWTNGRGDGYRMLYGGGQFSNMARHPDFVVTSGYSSAAAGAYQFLPATWNEAARRLRLPDFQPASQDQAALYLMEKRGALARFDRQGFSHDVLALLAQEWASLPTLQGASFYGQPVKGMEELRRFYSEDLARQRIKTV
;
A
#
# COMPACT_ATOMS: atom_id res chain seq x y z
N MET A 1 53.17 -55.55 -30.22
CA MET A 1 52.99 -54.12 -30.63
C MET A 1 51.94 -53.49 -29.75
N LEU A 2 52.40 -52.71 -28.82
CA LEU A 2 51.60 -52.04 -27.79
C LEU A 2 51.30 -50.62 -28.25
N SER A 3 50.00 -50.26 -28.48
CA SER A 3 49.58 -48.90 -28.74
C SER A 3 48.99 -48.28 -27.48
N ARG A 4 49.59 -47.20 -26.99
CA ARG A 4 49.19 -46.41 -25.82
C ARG A 4 48.07 -45.45 -26.23
N LEU A 5 46.99 -45.38 -25.43
CA LEU A 5 45.99 -44.32 -25.47
C LEU A 5 46.39 -43.17 -24.54
N PRO A 6 46.15 -41.90 -24.94
CA PRO A 6 46.41 -40.77 -24.04
C PRO A 6 45.25 -40.50 -23.10
N ALA A 7 45.58 -40.12 -21.87
CA ALA A 7 44.64 -39.68 -20.82
C ALA A 7 44.09 -38.32 -21.16
N SER A 8 42.75 -38.23 -21.27
CA SER A 8 42.03 -36.94 -21.39
C SER A 8 41.78 -36.36 -19.99
N ALA A 9 42.30 -35.16 -19.76
CA ALA A 9 42.13 -34.37 -18.57
C ALA A 9 40.66 -33.94 -18.41
N LEU A 10 40.02 -34.32 -17.31
CA LEU A 10 38.71 -33.78 -16.87
C LEU A 10 38.90 -32.34 -16.35
N CYS A 11 38.56 -31.39 -17.17
CA CYS A 11 38.39 -30.00 -16.75
C CYS A 11 37.05 -29.89 -16.02
N ARG A 12 37.06 -29.86 -14.67
CA ARG A 12 35.90 -29.50 -13.86
C ARG A 12 35.67 -27.98 -13.96
N SER A 13 34.71 -27.55 -14.76
CA SER A 13 34.20 -26.21 -14.71
C SER A 13 33.36 -26.02 -13.43
N LYS A 14 33.89 -25.27 -12.49
CA LYS A 14 33.13 -24.74 -11.34
C LYS A 14 32.21 -23.65 -11.85
N THR A 15 30.95 -23.94 -12.02
CA THR A 15 29.87 -22.95 -12.18
C THR A 15 29.63 -22.29 -10.82
N PRO A 16 29.68 -20.95 -10.70
CA PRO A 16 29.26 -20.26 -9.50
C PRO A 16 27.72 -20.30 -9.42
N LEU A 17 27.20 -20.85 -8.32
CA LEU A 17 25.80 -20.71 -7.93
C LEU A 17 25.49 -19.22 -7.73
N LYS A 18 24.79 -18.63 -8.69
CA LYS A 18 24.10 -17.34 -8.48
C LYS A 18 22.92 -17.60 -7.56
N GLY A 19 23.08 -17.31 -6.26
CA GLY A 19 21.97 -17.16 -5.34
C GLY A 19 21.05 -16.03 -5.77
N PRO A 20 19.76 -16.07 -5.42
CA PRO A 20 18.84 -14.99 -5.74
C PRO A 20 19.29 -13.71 -5.05
N LEU A 21 19.63 -12.69 -5.84
CA LEU A 21 19.80 -11.33 -5.36
C LEU A 21 18.45 -10.87 -4.80
N GLY A 22 18.33 -10.87 -3.47
CA GLY A 22 17.21 -10.27 -2.78
C GLY A 22 17.14 -8.80 -3.17
N SER A 23 16.04 -8.39 -3.77
CA SER A 23 15.73 -6.98 -4.02
C SER A 23 15.67 -6.26 -2.68
N LEU A 24 16.70 -5.46 -2.40
CA LEU A 24 16.77 -4.59 -1.25
C LEU A 24 15.84 -3.40 -1.52
N ALA A 25 14.65 -3.44 -0.97
CA ALA A 25 13.75 -2.27 -0.99
C ALA A 25 14.31 -1.23 -0.01
N LEU A 26 14.85 -0.16 -0.57
CA LEU A 26 15.44 0.95 0.15
C LEU A 26 14.35 1.97 0.46
N LEU A 27 13.78 1.96 1.66
CA LEU A 27 12.86 2.99 2.12
C LEU A 27 13.66 4.14 2.75
N VAL A 28 13.82 5.24 2.00
CA VAL A 28 14.30 6.51 2.55
C VAL A 28 13.16 7.11 3.38
N ALA A 29 13.36 7.20 4.70
CA ALA A 29 12.53 8.03 5.55
C ALA A 29 12.75 9.50 5.14
N LEU A 30 11.74 10.12 4.52
CA LEU A 30 11.73 11.57 4.33
C LEU A 30 11.65 12.25 5.72
N PRO A 31 12.50 13.23 6.01
CA PRO A 31 12.28 14.08 7.17
C PRO A 31 10.97 14.84 6.97
N LEU A 32 10.10 14.75 7.97
CA LEU A 32 8.91 15.58 8.08
C LEU A 32 9.41 17.05 8.21
N VAL A 33 9.34 17.82 7.14
CA VAL A 33 9.54 19.26 7.20
C VAL A 33 8.34 19.83 7.94
N ILE A 34 8.51 20.02 9.25
CA ILE A 34 7.61 20.84 10.06
C ILE A 34 7.91 22.28 9.64
N GLY A 35 7.05 22.83 8.76
CA GLY A 35 7.06 24.23 8.46
C GLY A 35 6.71 25.02 9.73
N GLU A 36 7.67 25.72 10.28
CA GLU A 36 7.44 26.71 11.31
C GLU A 36 6.55 27.81 10.75
N LEU A 37 5.36 27.98 11.33
CA LEU A 37 4.50 29.13 11.08
C LEU A 37 5.16 30.37 11.71
N PRO A 38 5.26 31.48 10.98
CA PRO A 38 5.80 32.71 11.56
C PRO A 38 4.84 33.26 12.63
N SER A 39 5.43 33.58 13.77
CA SER A 39 4.79 34.25 14.90
C SER A 39 4.12 35.53 14.45
N SER A 40 2.78 35.58 14.55
CA SER A 40 1.99 36.78 14.34
C SER A 40 2.12 37.70 15.54
N GLN A 41 2.53 38.93 15.27
CA GLN A 41 2.68 40.04 16.21
C GLN A 41 1.37 40.40 16.89
N ARG A 42 1.48 40.75 18.17
CA ARG A 42 0.44 41.42 18.97
C ARG A 42 0.11 42.79 18.40
N VAL A 43 -1.18 43.06 18.18
CA VAL A 43 -1.69 44.42 18.14
C VAL A 43 -3.02 44.49 18.87
N GLY A 44 -3.04 45.33 19.90
CA GLY A 44 -4.03 46.32 20.25
C GLY A 44 -5.42 45.86 20.64
N SER A 45 -5.68 45.98 21.96
CA SER A 45 -7.00 46.07 22.55
C SER A 45 -7.75 47.30 22.05
N LEU A 46 -9.01 47.13 21.57
CA LEU A 46 -10.00 48.21 21.55
C LEU A 46 -11.33 47.67 22.08
N GLN A 47 -11.88 48.44 23.02
CA GLN A 47 -13.13 48.22 23.74
C GLN A 47 -14.39 48.44 22.91
N PRO A 48 -15.56 48.05 23.42
CA PRO A 48 -16.77 47.89 22.64
C PRO A 48 -17.59 49.19 22.53
N ALA A 49 -18.13 49.43 21.36
CA ALA A 49 -19.19 50.47 21.16
C ALA A 49 -20.56 49.78 21.13
N SER A 50 -21.35 50.20 22.10
CA SER A 50 -22.76 49.89 22.23
C SER A 50 -23.54 50.68 21.20
N LEU A 51 -24.39 50.03 20.36
CA LEU A 51 -25.48 50.70 19.66
C LEU A 51 -26.75 49.84 19.59
N ARG A 52 -27.79 50.49 20.00
CA ARG A 52 -29.19 50.11 20.13
C ARG A 52 -29.88 49.67 18.84
N GLY A 53 -30.78 48.68 18.97
CA GLY A 53 -32.20 48.79 18.68
C GLY A 53 -32.72 48.63 17.26
N GLY A 54 -33.51 47.58 17.06
CA GLY A 54 -34.72 47.47 16.26
C GLY A 54 -34.61 46.72 14.93
N PRO A 55 -35.69 46.25 14.32
CA PRO A 55 -36.72 45.36 14.90
C PRO A 55 -36.75 43.97 14.25
N SER A 56 -37.34 43.02 14.95
CA SER A 56 -37.77 41.70 14.50
C SER A 56 -38.45 41.69 13.15
N THR A 57 -37.94 40.87 12.25
CA THR A 57 -38.73 40.30 11.16
C THR A 57 -38.54 38.79 11.19
N ASP A 58 -39.56 38.13 11.72
CA ASP A 58 -39.79 36.69 11.60
C ASP A 58 -39.93 36.35 10.11
N ALA A 59 -38.88 35.80 9.52
CA ALA A 59 -38.93 35.09 8.24
C ALA A 59 -38.68 33.63 8.52
N ALA A 60 -39.75 32.87 8.63
CA ALA A 60 -39.73 31.40 8.71
C ALA A 60 -39.01 30.85 7.47
N LEU A 61 -37.89 30.17 7.69
CA LEU A 61 -37.22 29.40 6.65
C LEU A 61 -38.07 28.17 6.27
N PRO A 62 -38.19 27.85 4.98
CA PRO A 62 -38.94 26.68 4.54
C PRO A 62 -38.26 25.40 5.07
N PRO A 63 -39.05 24.32 5.36
CA PRO A 63 -38.51 23.09 5.84
C PRO A 63 -37.58 22.45 4.79
N ILE A 64 -36.34 22.15 5.22
CA ILE A 64 -35.38 21.39 4.40
C ILE A 64 -35.92 19.96 4.34
N SER A 65 -36.45 19.56 3.19
CA SER A 65 -36.79 18.17 2.91
C SER A 65 -35.51 17.37 2.83
N LEU A 66 -35.28 16.53 3.83
CA LEU A 66 -34.24 15.51 3.80
C LEU A 66 -34.55 14.47 2.69
N PRO A 67 -33.58 14.08 1.86
CA PRO A 67 -33.81 13.03 0.88
C PRO A 67 -34.16 11.71 1.59
N PRO A 68 -34.99 10.85 0.98
CA PRO A 68 -35.49 9.65 1.61
C PRO A 68 -34.31 8.69 1.97
N THR A 69 -34.32 8.25 3.22
CA THR A 69 -33.31 7.37 3.87
C THR A 69 -33.10 6.02 3.15
N GLY A 70 -33.91 5.69 2.13
CA GLY A 70 -33.83 4.43 1.40
C GLY A 70 -32.65 4.26 0.47
N ARG A 71 -32.00 5.38 0.04
CA ARG A 71 -30.88 5.29 -0.92
C ARG A 71 -29.55 4.88 -0.25
N ILE A 72 -29.39 5.25 1.02
CA ILE A 72 -28.18 4.91 1.81
C ILE A 72 -28.19 3.41 2.20
N GLN A 73 -29.38 2.84 2.44
CA GLN A 73 -29.51 1.41 2.78
C GLN A 73 -29.33 0.50 1.56
N ALA A 74 -29.67 0.94 0.36
CA ALA A 74 -29.47 0.18 -0.87
C ALA A 74 -27.97 0.06 -1.26
N GLU A 75 -27.17 1.10 -1.01
CA GLU A 75 -25.71 1.02 -1.22
C GLU A 75 -25.02 0.14 -0.17
N GLN A 76 -25.51 0.09 1.06
CA GLN A 76 -24.99 -0.81 2.10
C GLN A 76 -25.34 -2.29 1.88
N GLN A 77 -26.44 -2.60 1.21
CA GLN A 77 -26.84 -3.98 0.89
C GLN A 77 -26.13 -4.57 -0.34
N ALA A 78 -25.51 -3.74 -1.20
CA ALA A 78 -24.66 -4.19 -2.31
C ALA A 78 -23.28 -4.71 -1.86
N PHE A 79 -22.88 -4.48 -0.60
CA PHE A 79 -21.69 -5.05 0.01
C PHE A 79 -22.01 -6.42 0.63
N GLY A 80 -22.36 -7.40 -0.23
CA GLY A 80 -22.61 -8.78 0.21
C GLY A 80 -21.39 -9.36 0.94
N SER A 81 -21.62 -9.84 2.15
CA SER A 81 -20.90 -10.79 3.02
C SER A 81 -19.44 -11.13 2.61
N ALA A 82 -18.59 -10.14 2.52
CA ALA A 82 -17.15 -10.34 2.61
C ALA A 82 -16.77 -10.12 4.09
N GLY A 83 -15.85 -10.95 4.62
CA GLY A 83 -15.36 -10.86 6.01
C GLY A 83 -14.96 -9.44 6.45
N PRO A 84 -14.49 -9.24 7.66
CA PRO A 84 -14.38 -7.94 8.30
C PRO A 84 -13.50 -6.97 7.48
N GLY A 85 -14.14 -6.10 6.68
CA GLY A 85 -13.42 -5.12 5.88
C GLY A 85 -14.35 -4.22 5.07
N VAL A 86 -13.97 -2.95 4.95
CA VAL A 86 -14.72 -1.92 4.19
C VAL A 86 -14.64 -2.19 2.68
N TYR A 87 -13.52 -2.76 2.20
CA TYR A 87 -13.29 -3.00 0.79
C TYR A 87 -13.53 -4.46 0.40
N ARG A 88 -14.43 -4.66 -0.57
CA ARG A 88 -14.57 -5.98 -1.19
C ARG A 88 -13.29 -6.31 -1.98
N ILE A 89 -12.76 -7.51 -1.80
CA ILE A 89 -11.59 -8.00 -2.53
C ILE A 89 -12.06 -8.89 -3.68
N THR A 90 -12.13 -8.33 -4.88
CA THR A 90 -12.39 -9.08 -6.12
C THR A 90 -11.13 -9.81 -6.59
N PRO A 91 -11.22 -10.79 -7.53
CA PRO A 91 -10.03 -11.41 -8.14
C PRO A 91 -9.04 -10.39 -8.70
N GLU A 92 -9.52 -9.31 -9.32
CA GLU A 92 -8.72 -8.23 -9.89
C GLU A 92 -7.97 -7.46 -8.80
N ARG A 93 -8.67 -7.06 -7.73
CA ARG A 93 -8.06 -6.36 -6.59
C ARG A 93 -7.09 -7.28 -5.84
N ARG A 94 -7.39 -8.59 -5.73
CA ARG A 94 -6.45 -9.57 -5.15
C ARG A 94 -5.17 -9.65 -5.97
N ALA A 95 -5.28 -9.72 -7.30
CA ALA A 95 -4.12 -9.74 -8.18
C ALA A 95 -3.29 -8.44 -8.08
N LEU A 96 -3.93 -7.26 -7.95
CA LEU A 96 -3.23 -6.00 -7.72
C LEU A 96 -2.50 -6.00 -6.38
N LEU A 97 -3.16 -6.43 -5.29
CA LEU A 97 -2.55 -6.57 -3.97
C LEU A 97 -1.33 -7.49 -4.01
N ASN A 98 -1.44 -8.64 -4.68
CA ASN A 98 -0.33 -9.57 -4.84
C ASN A 98 0.80 -8.99 -5.72
N THR A 99 0.47 -8.13 -6.69
CA THR A 99 1.48 -7.44 -7.50
C THR A 99 2.29 -6.44 -6.67
N ILE A 100 1.65 -5.72 -5.75
CA ILE A 100 2.38 -4.86 -4.81
C ILE A 100 3.29 -5.70 -3.90
N ARG A 101 2.79 -6.81 -3.36
CA ARG A 101 3.62 -7.74 -2.57
C ARG A 101 4.81 -8.28 -3.36
N PHE A 102 4.61 -8.57 -4.65
CA PHE A 102 5.69 -8.98 -5.55
C PHE A 102 6.72 -7.85 -5.75
N ALA A 103 6.27 -6.62 -5.92
CA ALA A 103 7.15 -5.46 -6.03
C ALA A 103 7.96 -5.24 -4.75
N GLU A 104 7.31 -5.32 -3.58
CA GLU A 104 7.93 -5.18 -2.25
C GLU A 104 8.81 -6.37 -1.83
N GLY A 105 8.86 -7.46 -2.64
CA GLY A 105 9.65 -8.64 -2.34
C GLY A 105 9.06 -9.53 -1.24
N THR A 106 7.81 -9.30 -0.86
CA THR A 106 7.11 -10.07 0.19
C THR A 106 6.21 -11.19 -0.37
N TRP A 107 6.16 -11.33 -1.70
CA TRP A 107 5.40 -12.39 -2.35
C TRP A 107 6.10 -13.76 -2.18
N THR A 108 5.42 -14.70 -1.56
CA THR A 108 5.91 -16.04 -1.24
C THR A 108 5.07 -17.13 -1.94
N ASN A 109 4.80 -16.96 -3.24
CA ASN A 109 4.00 -17.90 -4.05
C ASN A 109 2.61 -18.19 -3.48
N GLY A 110 1.94 -17.16 -2.95
CA GLY A 110 0.61 -17.26 -2.36
C GLY A 110 0.58 -17.75 -0.90
N ARG A 111 1.73 -18.05 -0.29
CA ARG A 111 1.81 -18.38 1.14
C ARG A 111 1.65 -17.13 1.99
N GLY A 112 1.30 -17.33 3.27
CA GLY A 112 1.05 -16.25 4.23
C GLY A 112 2.31 -15.61 4.84
N ASP A 113 3.49 -16.18 4.59
CA ASP A 113 4.75 -15.77 5.24
C ASP A 113 5.08 -14.29 5.03
N GLY A 114 4.76 -13.75 3.84
CA GLY A 114 5.01 -12.35 3.52
C GLY A 114 4.29 -11.35 4.42
N TYR A 115 3.16 -11.74 5.02
CA TYR A 115 2.43 -10.89 5.97
C TYR A 115 3.16 -10.70 7.31
N ARG A 116 4.18 -11.50 7.56
CA ARG A 116 5.01 -11.47 8.77
C ARG A 116 6.43 -10.96 8.49
N MET A 117 6.68 -10.42 7.30
CA MET A 117 8.01 -10.00 6.90
C MET A 117 8.35 -8.63 7.46
N LEU A 118 9.54 -8.53 8.04
CA LEU A 118 10.16 -7.26 8.43
C LEU A 118 10.99 -6.70 7.28
N TYR A 119 11.30 -5.42 7.34
CA TYR A 119 12.36 -4.84 6.52
C TYR A 119 13.64 -5.69 6.62
N GLY A 120 14.32 -5.93 5.50
CA GLY A 120 15.52 -6.77 5.46
C GLY A 120 15.27 -8.28 5.47
N GLY A 121 14.00 -8.75 5.44
CA GLY A 121 13.63 -10.17 5.23
C GLY A 121 13.46 -10.99 6.50
N GLY A 122 13.66 -10.43 7.70
CA GLY A 122 13.32 -11.08 8.96
C GLY A 122 11.82 -11.30 9.12
N GLN A 123 11.41 -12.09 10.10
CA GLN A 123 10.00 -12.36 10.40
C GLN A 123 9.65 -12.02 11.85
N PHE A 124 8.40 -11.63 12.07
CA PHE A 124 7.81 -11.45 13.40
C PHE A 124 6.63 -12.41 13.61
N SER A 125 6.33 -12.73 14.85
CA SER A 125 5.27 -13.70 15.21
C SER A 125 3.98 -13.03 15.67
N ASN A 126 4.07 -11.94 16.45
CA ASN A 126 2.91 -11.28 17.02
C ASN A 126 2.23 -10.37 15.98
N MET A 127 1.05 -10.77 15.53
CA MET A 127 0.23 -10.02 14.58
C MET A 127 -0.96 -9.29 15.24
N ALA A 128 -0.97 -9.15 16.56
CA ALA A 128 -2.00 -8.35 17.24
C ALA A 128 -1.87 -6.85 16.94
N ARG A 129 -0.68 -6.40 16.54
CA ARG A 129 -0.39 -5.01 16.17
C ARG A 129 0.82 -4.97 15.24
N HIS A 130 1.03 -3.82 14.58
CA HIS A 130 2.28 -3.55 13.86
C HIS A 130 3.49 -3.72 14.80
N PRO A 131 4.57 -4.41 14.39
CA PRO A 131 5.71 -4.68 15.27
C PRO A 131 6.42 -3.42 15.78
N ASP A 132 6.43 -2.34 15.00
CA ASP A 132 6.90 -1.00 15.36
C ASP A 132 8.31 -0.99 15.98
N PHE A 133 9.23 -1.70 15.34
CA PHE A 133 10.66 -1.61 15.67
C PHE A 133 11.51 -1.47 14.42
N VAL A 134 12.63 -0.76 14.56
CA VAL A 134 13.54 -0.47 13.46
C VAL A 134 14.49 -1.64 13.26
N VAL A 135 14.60 -2.10 12.02
CA VAL A 135 15.62 -3.05 11.55
C VAL A 135 16.65 -2.29 10.73
N THR A 136 17.94 -2.53 10.99
CA THR A 136 19.04 -2.00 10.18
C THR A 136 19.60 -3.08 9.28
N SER A 137 19.45 -2.88 7.95
CA SER A 137 19.98 -3.76 6.91
C SER A 137 20.37 -2.91 5.70
N GLY A 138 21.58 -2.35 5.73
CA GLY A 138 22.02 -1.31 4.80
C GLY A 138 21.45 0.07 5.15
N TYR A 139 20.14 0.15 5.31
CA TYR A 139 19.39 1.30 5.83
C TYR A 139 18.55 0.89 7.03
N SER A 140 18.04 1.85 7.78
CA SER A 140 17.19 1.60 8.94
C SER A 140 15.72 1.86 8.58
N SER A 141 14.85 0.87 8.82
CA SER A 141 13.41 1.00 8.56
C SER A 141 12.60 0.18 9.57
N ALA A 142 11.42 0.68 9.92
CA ALA A 142 10.41 -0.04 10.68
C ALA A 142 9.30 -0.60 9.78
N ALA A 143 9.54 -0.74 8.47
CA ALA A 143 8.57 -1.28 7.53
C ALA A 143 8.29 -2.76 7.84
N ALA A 144 7.01 -3.15 7.81
CA ALA A 144 6.58 -4.50 8.15
C ALA A 144 5.35 -4.95 7.37
N GLY A 145 5.19 -6.28 7.30
CA GLY A 145 4.06 -6.95 6.68
C GLY A 145 4.15 -7.07 5.18
N ALA A 146 3.07 -7.57 4.58
CA ALA A 146 3.01 -7.89 3.15
C ALA A 146 3.19 -6.67 2.24
N TYR A 147 2.88 -5.50 2.74
CA TYR A 147 2.92 -4.21 2.02
C TYR A 147 3.98 -3.27 2.60
N GLN A 148 4.87 -3.77 3.45
CA GLN A 148 5.96 -3.00 4.06
C GLN A 148 5.48 -1.66 4.64
N PHE A 149 4.38 -1.69 5.40
CA PHE A 149 3.85 -0.49 6.06
C PHE A 149 4.83 0.09 7.06
N LEU A 150 5.02 1.40 7.00
CA LEU A 150 5.63 2.15 8.10
C LEU A 150 4.61 2.29 9.25
N PRO A 151 5.07 2.38 10.54
CA PRO A 151 4.18 2.50 11.69
C PRO A 151 3.15 3.63 11.58
N ALA A 152 3.56 4.81 11.11
CA ALA A 152 2.65 5.95 10.96
C ALA A 152 1.56 5.70 9.92
N THR A 153 1.94 5.13 8.75
CA THR A 153 1.03 4.79 7.66
C THR A 153 0.04 3.70 8.10
N TRP A 154 0.54 2.66 8.77
CA TRP A 154 -0.32 1.63 9.34
C TRP A 154 -1.32 2.21 10.34
N ASN A 155 -0.84 3.01 11.31
CA ASN A 155 -1.67 3.60 12.35
C ASN A 155 -2.76 4.53 11.78
N GLU A 156 -2.48 5.26 10.70
CA GLU A 156 -3.48 6.05 9.98
C GLU A 156 -4.57 5.16 9.42
N ALA A 157 -4.21 4.15 8.63
CA ALA A 157 -5.16 3.21 8.00
C ALA A 157 -5.97 2.44 9.06
N ALA A 158 -5.29 1.92 10.10
CA ALA A 158 -5.92 1.15 11.17
C ALA A 158 -6.96 1.97 11.93
N ARG A 159 -6.66 3.21 12.28
CA ARG A 159 -7.64 4.12 12.91
C ARG A 159 -8.80 4.44 11.98
N ARG A 160 -8.52 4.75 10.71
CA ARG A 160 -9.55 5.14 9.73
C ARG A 160 -10.53 4.02 9.47
N LEU A 161 -10.06 2.79 9.37
CA LEU A 161 -10.87 1.61 9.07
C LEU A 161 -11.28 0.81 10.32
N ARG A 162 -10.83 1.22 11.52
CA ARG A 162 -11.04 0.50 12.79
C ARG A 162 -10.56 -0.96 12.70
N LEU A 163 -9.36 -1.17 12.14
CA LEU A 163 -8.78 -2.50 11.98
C LEU A 163 -8.38 -3.05 13.37
N PRO A 164 -8.76 -4.30 13.70
CA PRO A 164 -8.57 -4.85 15.03
C PRO A 164 -7.14 -5.31 15.32
N ASP A 165 -6.38 -5.62 14.28
CA ASP A 165 -5.09 -6.31 14.39
C ASP A 165 -4.23 -6.07 13.12
N PHE A 166 -3.03 -6.67 13.10
CA PHE A 166 -2.12 -6.65 11.95
C PHE A 166 -2.17 -7.95 11.14
N GLN A 167 -3.28 -8.72 11.21
CA GLN A 167 -3.49 -9.96 10.46
C GLN A 167 -3.60 -9.69 8.94
N PRO A 168 -3.46 -10.72 8.09
CA PRO A 168 -3.51 -10.58 6.63
C PRO A 168 -4.72 -9.80 6.11
N ALA A 169 -5.91 -10.07 6.65
CA ALA A 169 -7.13 -9.38 6.24
C ALA A 169 -7.07 -7.87 6.53
N SER A 170 -6.58 -7.50 7.71
CA SER A 170 -6.40 -6.09 8.10
C SER A 170 -5.35 -5.40 7.24
N GLN A 171 -4.23 -6.07 6.94
CA GLN A 171 -3.19 -5.54 6.05
C GLN A 171 -3.71 -5.31 4.63
N ASP A 172 -4.50 -6.23 4.08
CA ASP A 172 -5.14 -6.09 2.76
C ASP A 172 -6.08 -4.88 2.72
N GLN A 173 -6.90 -4.69 3.78
CA GLN A 173 -7.79 -3.54 3.88
C GLN A 173 -7.02 -2.22 3.98
N ALA A 174 -5.96 -2.18 4.75
CA ALA A 174 -5.09 -1.01 4.85
C ALA A 174 -4.45 -0.65 3.50
N ALA A 175 -4.00 -1.64 2.72
CA ALA A 175 -3.46 -1.42 1.39
C ALA A 175 -4.51 -0.84 0.44
N LEU A 176 -5.75 -1.36 0.44
CA LEU A 176 -6.84 -0.83 -0.37
C LEU A 176 -7.22 0.61 0.04
N TYR A 177 -7.17 0.93 1.34
CA TYR A 177 -7.35 2.30 1.81
C TYR A 177 -6.29 3.26 1.23
N LEU A 178 -5.03 2.87 1.23
CA LEU A 178 -3.96 3.70 0.63
C LEU A 178 -4.16 3.87 -0.88
N MET A 179 -4.60 2.82 -1.58
CA MET A 179 -4.95 2.93 -3.00
C MET A 179 -6.10 3.91 -3.24
N GLU A 180 -7.14 3.90 -2.40
CA GLU A 180 -8.24 4.86 -2.46
C GLU A 180 -7.76 6.28 -2.16
N LYS A 181 -6.98 6.46 -1.11
CA LYS A 181 -6.37 7.74 -0.71
C LYS A 181 -5.58 8.39 -1.86
N ARG A 182 -4.93 7.59 -2.71
CA ARG A 182 -4.20 8.05 -3.91
C ARG A 182 -5.09 8.19 -5.16
N GLY A 183 -6.37 7.91 -5.05
CA GLY A 183 -7.29 7.91 -6.20
C GLY A 183 -7.04 6.78 -7.20
N ALA A 184 -6.17 5.83 -6.85
CA ALA A 184 -5.79 4.72 -7.70
C ALA A 184 -6.86 3.62 -7.73
N LEU A 185 -7.56 3.36 -6.60
CA LEU A 185 -8.51 2.26 -6.50
C LEU A 185 -9.67 2.41 -7.48
N ALA A 186 -10.34 3.57 -7.48
CA ALA A 186 -11.45 3.83 -8.41
C ALA A 186 -11.00 3.87 -9.88
N ARG A 187 -9.77 4.32 -10.16
CA ARG A 187 -9.19 4.27 -11.50
C ARG A 187 -8.94 2.82 -11.92
N PHE A 188 -8.35 2.01 -11.05
CA PHE A 188 -8.12 0.59 -11.28
C PHE A 188 -9.42 -0.17 -11.55
N ASP A 189 -10.46 0.06 -10.76
CA ASP A 189 -11.75 -0.62 -10.94
C ASP A 189 -12.41 -0.31 -12.30
N ARG A 190 -12.17 0.89 -12.85
CA ARG A 190 -12.71 1.28 -14.17
C ARG A 190 -11.85 0.85 -15.35
N GLN A 191 -10.54 0.90 -15.22
CA GLN A 191 -9.60 0.78 -16.34
C GLN A 191 -8.74 -0.49 -16.27
N GLY A 192 -8.76 -1.21 -15.13
CA GLY A 192 -7.87 -2.32 -14.87
C GLY A 192 -6.44 -1.90 -14.58
N PHE A 193 -5.53 -2.85 -14.68
CA PHE A 193 -4.11 -2.66 -14.43
C PHE A 193 -3.45 -1.81 -15.52
N SER A 194 -2.90 -0.68 -15.15
CA SER A 194 -2.27 0.27 -16.06
C SER A 194 -1.06 0.97 -15.43
N HIS A 195 -0.22 1.58 -16.25
CA HIS A 195 0.92 2.37 -15.79
C HIS A 195 0.47 3.56 -14.95
N ASP A 196 -0.62 4.23 -15.33
CA ASP A 196 -1.19 5.35 -14.58
C ASP A 196 -1.60 4.96 -13.16
N VAL A 197 -2.20 3.77 -13.00
CA VAL A 197 -2.56 3.24 -11.68
C VAL A 197 -1.30 3.02 -10.83
N LEU A 198 -0.26 2.39 -11.39
CA LEU A 198 0.99 2.14 -10.65
C LEU A 198 1.71 3.44 -10.30
N ALA A 199 1.71 4.43 -11.19
CA ALA A 199 2.33 5.72 -10.93
C ALA A 199 1.68 6.48 -9.78
N LEU A 200 0.36 6.39 -9.60
CA LEU A 200 -0.32 6.92 -8.42
C LEU A 200 0.10 6.19 -7.15
N LEU A 201 0.33 4.88 -7.23
CA LEU A 201 0.73 4.02 -6.11
C LEU A 201 2.22 4.16 -5.76
N ALA A 202 3.07 4.61 -6.67
CA ALA A 202 4.51 4.81 -6.47
C ALA A 202 4.83 5.77 -5.31
N GLN A 203 3.89 6.62 -4.91
CA GLN A 203 4.02 7.50 -3.75
C GLN A 203 3.84 6.77 -2.40
N GLU A 204 3.19 5.60 -2.39
CA GLU A 204 3.05 4.74 -1.20
C GLU A 204 4.08 3.61 -1.21
N TRP A 205 4.36 3.05 -2.39
CA TRP A 205 5.26 1.90 -2.57
C TRP A 205 6.40 2.24 -3.52
N ALA A 206 7.56 2.53 -2.94
CA ALA A 206 8.75 3.00 -3.66
C ALA A 206 9.29 2.00 -4.68
N SER A 207 8.92 0.72 -4.58
CA SER A 207 9.23 -0.36 -5.52
C SER A 207 8.43 -0.28 -6.83
N LEU A 208 7.37 0.56 -6.88
CA LEU A 208 6.55 0.75 -8.07
C LEU A 208 7.07 1.90 -8.94
N PRO A 209 6.96 1.79 -10.28
CA PRO A 209 7.45 2.80 -11.19
C PRO A 209 6.50 4.00 -11.30
N THR A 210 7.05 5.21 -11.38
CA THR A 210 6.37 6.42 -11.86
C THR A 210 6.09 6.32 -13.37
N LEU A 211 5.39 7.31 -13.96
CA LEU A 211 5.18 7.37 -15.42
C LEU A 211 6.49 7.42 -16.22
N GLN A 212 7.57 7.89 -15.62
CA GLN A 212 8.91 7.92 -16.23
C GLN A 212 9.65 6.58 -16.07
N GLY A 213 9.04 5.57 -15.44
CA GLY A 213 9.65 4.27 -15.20
C GLY A 213 10.69 4.24 -14.08
N ALA A 214 10.86 5.35 -13.36
CA ALA A 214 11.77 5.48 -12.23
C ALA A 214 11.02 5.39 -10.89
N SER A 215 11.76 5.20 -9.78
CA SER A 215 11.19 5.30 -8.44
C SER A 215 10.80 6.75 -8.12
N PHE A 216 9.73 6.91 -7.36
CA PHE A 216 9.39 8.20 -6.77
C PHE A 216 10.47 8.70 -5.78
N TYR A 217 11.19 7.78 -5.15
CA TYR A 217 12.20 8.05 -4.11
C TYR A 217 13.64 7.71 -4.52
N GLY A 218 13.91 7.49 -5.82
CA GLY A 218 15.24 7.21 -6.34
C GLY A 218 15.76 5.79 -6.06
N GLN A 219 14.89 4.84 -5.74
CA GLN A 219 15.24 3.45 -5.44
C GLN A 219 15.09 2.55 -6.68
N PRO A 220 15.67 1.33 -6.68
CA PRO A 220 15.37 0.35 -7.71
C PRO A 220 13.88 0.01 -7.74
N VAL A 221 13.29 -0.03 -8.93
CA VAL A 221 11.89 -0.40 -9.15
C VAL A 221 11.77 -1.64 -10.00
N LYS A 222 10.64 -2.33 -9.87
CA LYS A 222 10.24 -3.38 -10.82
C LYS A 222 9.84 -2.76 -12.15
N GLY A 223 10.25 -3.39 -13.26
CA GLY A 223 9.85 -2.95 -14.60
C GLY A 223 8.35 -3.11 -14.84
N MET A 224 7.75 -2.16 -15.58
CA MET A 224 6.31 -2.18 -15.88
C MET A 224 5.85 -3.50 -16.53
N GLU A 225 6.63 -4.05 -17.45
CA GLU A 225 6.30 -5.29 -18.14
C GLU A 225 6.40 -6.52 -17.22
N GLU A 226 7.35 -6.52 -16.27
CA GLU A 226 7.46 -7.55 -15.24
C GLU A 226 6.22 -7.56 -14.34
N LEU A 227 5.79 -6.36 -13.89
CA LEU A 227 4.60 -6.20 -13.05
C LEU A 227 3.32 -6.58 -13.79
N ARG A 228 3.20 -6.21 -15.07
CA ARG A 228 2.05 -6.56 -15.93
C ARG A 228 1.94 -8.06 -16.11
N ARG A 229 3.05 -8.73 -16.42
CA ARG A 229 3.08 -10.19 -16.56
C ARG A 229 2.65 -10.88 -15.27
N PHE A 230 3.26 -10.47 -14.14
CA PHE A 230 2.90 -11.03 -12.83
C PHE A 230 1.40 -10.84 -12.52
N TYR A 231 0.88 -9.61 -12.71
CA TYR A 231 -0.53 -9.32 -12.50
C TYR A 231 -1.45 -10.22 -13.34
N SER A 232 -1.15 -10.37 -14.63
CA SER A 232 -1.99 -11.16 -15.55
C SER A 232 -1.99 -12.63 -15.17
N GLU A 233 -0.84 -13.19 -14.82
CA GLU A 233 -0.71 -14.57 -14.37
C GLU A 233 -1.44 -14.81 -13.05
N ASP A 234 -1.30 -13.87 -12.09
CA ASP A 234 -1.97 -14.01 -10.80
C ASP A 234 -3.48 -13.83 -10.92
N LEU A 235 -3.95 -12.89 -11.76
CA LEU A 235 -5.38 -12.72 -12.04
C LEU A 235 -6.01 -14.01 -12.59
N ALA A 236 -5.33 -14.66 -13.52
CA ALA A 236 -5.81 -15.95 -14.04
C ALA A 236 -5.95 -16.99 -12.92
N ARG A 237 -4.96 -17.08 -12.02
CA ARG A 237 -5.02 -17.97 -10.83
C ARG A 237 -6.15 -17.60 -9.87
N GLN A 238 -6.39 -16.31 -9.63
CA GLN A 238 -7.44 -15.86 -8.70
C GLN A 238 -8.85 -16.17 -9.25
N ARG A 239 -9.06 -16.01 -10.56
CA ARG A 239 -10.35 -16.32 -11.19
C ARG A 239 -10.69 -17.81 -11.12
N ILE A 240 -9.72 -18.70 -11.27
CA ILE A 240 -9.93 -20.16 -11.13
C ILE A 240 -10.35 -20.51 -9.70
N LYS A 241 -9.82 -19.83 -8.67
CA LYS A 241 -10.16 -20.10 -7.26
C LYS A 241 -11.57 -19.64 -6.88
N THR A 242 -12.21 -18.82 -7.69
CA THR A 242 -13.52 -18.23 -7.40
C THR A 242 -14.66 -19.00 -8.07
N VAL A 243 -14.34 -19.93 -8.98
CA VAL A 243 -15.27 -20.89 -9.62
C VAL A 243 -15.36 -22.16 -8.78
#